data_cf8d168e9ca0585f51892c8c7af1f822
#
_entry.id   cf8d168e9ca0585f51892c8c7af1f822
#
_cell.length_a   1.000
_cell.length_b   1.000
_cell.length_c   1.000
_cell.angle_alpha   90.00
_cell.angle_beta   90.00
_cell.angle_gamma   90.00
#
_symmetry.space_group_name_H-M   'P 1'
#
loop_
_entity.id
_entity.type
_entity.pdbx_description
1 polymer ?
#
loop_
_entity_poly.entity_id
_entity_poly.type
_entity_poly.pdbx_seq_one_letter_code
_entity_poly.pdbx_strand_id
1 'polypeptide(L)'
;MRKALRDSKRFDEPSYIEHVAHEASSIASIGNQCGEGWLLTGEMIELIKSGASNIACLQPFACLPNHVTGKGMLKALRERYPKANIVAVDYDPGASDTNQLNRIKLMMAAAHKNLD
;
A
#
# COMPACT_ATOMS: atom_id res chain seq x y z
N MET A 1 -16.16 -7.44 -14.83
CA MET A 1 -15.53 -6.35 -14.06
C MET A 1 -14.64 -5.46 -14.94
N ARG A 2 -13.59 -5.93 -15.63
CA ARG A 2 -12.72 -5.10 -16.51
C ARG A 2 -13.49 -4.28 -17.54
N LYS A 3 -14.43 -4.89 -18.30
CA LYS A 3 -15.25 -4.18 -19.30
C LYS A 3 -16.03 -3.00 -18.68
N ALA A 4 -16.63 -3.19 -17.51
CA ALA A 4 -17.39 -2.12 -16.84
C ALA A 4 -16.47 -0.99 -16.34
N LEU A 5 -15.23 -1.30 -15.95
CA LEU A 5 -14.24 -0.30 -15.52
C LEU A 5 -13.66 0.46 -16.73
N ARG A 6 -13.47 -0.22 -17.87
CA ARG A 6 -13.02 0.40 -19.12
C ARG A 6 -13.95 1.50 -19.60
N ASP A 7 -15.26 1.32 -19.40
CA ASP A 7 -16.27 2.30 -19.78
C ASP A 7 -16.46 3.39 -18.69
N SER A 8 -15.75 3.27 -17.54
CA SER A 8 -15.81 4.23 -16.44
C SER A 8 -14.91 5.43 -16.72
N LYS A 9 -15.43 6.63 -16.45
CA LYS A 9 -14.62 7.87 -16.44
C LYS A 9 -13.97 8.13 -15.07
N ARG A 10 -14.24 7.29 -14.08
CA ARG A 10 -13.86 7.52 -12.67
C ARG A 10 -12.83 6.51 -12.16
N PHE A 11 -12.81 5.30 -12.71
CA PHE A 11 -11.95 4.20 -12.25
C PHE A 11 -11.20 3.59 -13.40
N ASP A 12 -9.94 3.27 -13.19
CA ASP A 12 -9.10 2.55 -14.14
C ASP A 12 -9.31 1.03 -14.03
N GLU A 13 -8.93 0.32 -15.09
CA GLU A 13 -8.87 -1.14 -15.03
C GLU A 13 -7.73 -1.58 -14.12
N PRO A 14 -7.93 -2.63 -13.30
CA PRO A 14 -6.83 -3.19 -12.52
C PRO A 14 -5.76 -3.77 -13.44
N SER A 15 -4.50 -3.61 -13.07
CA SER A 15 -3.38 -4.22 -13.78
C SER A 15 -3.47 -5.74 -13.83
N TYR A 16 -2.81 -6.36 -14.80
CA TYR A 16 -2.66 -7.81 -14.84
C TYR A 16 -1.71 -8.26 -13.74
N ILE A 17 -1.99 -9.43 -13.16
CA ILE A 17 -1.23 -9.95 -12.02
C ILE A 17 0.26 -10.13 -12.35
N GLU A 18 0.59 -10.49 -13.59
CA GLU A 18 1.95 -10.63 -14.07
C GLU A 18 2.71 -9.30 -14.05
N HIS A 19 2.01 -8.19 -14.38
CA HIS A 19 2.58 -6.85 -14.29
C HIS A 19 2.84 -6.48 -12.84
N VAL A 20 1.86 -6.70 -11.96
CA VAL A 20 2.02 -6.44 -10.52
C VAL A 20 3.16 -7.26 -9.91
N ALA A 21 3.30 -8.53 -10.32
CA ALA A 21 4.39 -9.40 -9.89
C ALA A 21 5.75 -8.88 -10.35
N HIS A 22 5.86 -8.43 -11.60
CA HIS A 22 7.07 -7.82 -12.12
C HIS A 22 7.48 -6.58 -11.32
N GLU A 23 6.53 -5.70 -11.03
CA GLU A 23 6.78 -4.49 -10.23
C GLU A 23 7.19 -4.83 -8.80
N ALA A 24 6.47 -5.75 -8.15
CA ALA A 24 6.79 -6.21 -6.80
C ALA A 24 8.21 -6.78 -6.70
N SER A 25 8.66 -7.53 -7.71
CA SER A 25 9.96 -8.20 -7.73
C SER A 25 11.16 -7.24 -7.61
N SER A 26 10.93 -5.96 -7.89
CA SER A 26 11.96 -4.91 -7.74
C SER A 26 12.26 -4.55 -6.27
N ILE A 27 11.36 -4.89 -5.35
CA ILE A 27 11.44 -4.53 -3.93
C ILE A 27 11.31 -5.78 -3.03
N ALA A 28 10.36 -6.67 -3.33
CA ALA A 28 10.07 -7.86 -2.55
C ALA A 28 10.23 -9.13 -3.40
N SER A 29 10.77 -10.19 -2.81
CA SER A 29 10.81 -11.47 -3.51
C SER A 29 9.39 -12.00 -3.72
N ILE A 30 9.07 -12.39 -4.96
CA ILE A 30 7.81 -13.06 -5.31
C ILE A 30 7.69 -14.47 -4.69
N GLY A 31 8.76 -14.99 -4.08
CA GLY A 31 8.74 -16.19 -3.25
C GLY A 31 8.00 -16.03 -1.93
N ASN A 32 7.69 -14.80 -1.49
CA ASN A 32 6.84 -14.53 -0.34
C ASN A 32 5.37 -14.76 -0.71
N GLN A 33 4.90 -16.01 -0.58
CA GLN A 33 3.57 -16.45 -1.02
C GLN A 33 2.63 -16.85 0.14
N CYS A 34 2.99 -16.53 1.39
CA CYS A 34 2.08 -16.75 2.53
C CYS A 34 0.97 -15.69 2.50
N GLY A 35 -0.28 -16.14 2.40
CA GLY A 35 -1.43 -15.23 2.22
C GLY A 35 -1.26 -14.38 0.96
N GLU A 36 -1.51 -13.07 1.06
CA GLU A 36 -1.33 -12.10 -0.02
C GLU A 36 0.15 -11.94 -0.44
N GLY A 37 1.06 -12.16 0.51
CA GLY A 37 2.49 -12.16 0.29
C GLY A 37 3.01 -10.94 -0.45
N TRP A 38 3.78 -11.16 -1.51
CA TRP A 38 4.36 -10.09 -2.35
C TRP A 38 3.32 -9.15 -2.97
N LEU A 39 2.07 -9.60 -3.09
CA LEU A 39 1.00 -8.80 -3.71
C LEU A 39 0.77 -7.49 -2.97
N LEU A 40 0.85 -7.47 -1.64
CA LEU A 40 0.72 -6.25 -0.84
C LEU A 40 1.75 -5.17 -1.25
N THR A 41 3.00 -5.58 -1.46
CA THR A 41 4.05 -4.67 -1.97
C THR A 41 3.73 -4.22 -3.39
N GLY A 42 3.31 -5.14 -4.25
CA GLY A 42 2.96 -4.87 -5.65
C GLY A 42 1.80 -3.89 -5.77
N GLU A 43 0.74 -4.06 -5.00
CA GLU A 43 -0.41 -3.15 -4.98
C GLU A 43 -0.03 -1.73 -4.53
N MET A 44 0.83 -1.60 -3.53
CA MET A 44 1.34 -0.28 -3.13
C MET A 44 2.12 0.40 -4.27
N ILE A 45 2.93 -0.35 -5.03
CA ILE A 45 3.66 0.18 -6.20
C ILE A 45 2.67 0.62 -7.29
N GLU A 46 1.67 -0.20 -7.59
CA GLU A 46 0.62 0.14 -8.56
C GLU A 46 -0.12 1.43 -8.18
N LEU A 47 -0.53 1.56 -6.91
CA LEU A 47 -1.17 2.77 -6.41
C LEU A 47 -0.28 4.01 -6.59
N ILE A 48 0.99 3.91 -6.24
CA ILE A 48 1.94 5.03 -6.42
C ILE A 48 2.05 5.42 -7.90
N LYS A 49 2.18 4.45 -8.79
CA LYS A 49 2.33 4.67 -10.24
C LYS A 49 1.06 5.22 -10.88
N SER A 50 -0.11 4.86 -10.36
CA SER A 50 -1.40 5.42 -10.81
C SER A 50 -1.68 6.84 -10.27
N GLY A 51 -0.78 7.38 -9.43
CA GLY A 51 -0.92 8.72 -8.85
C GLY A 51 -1.53 8.74 -7.45
N ALA A 52 -1.95 7.60 -6.90
CA ALA A 52 -2.45 7.48 -5.53
C ALA A 52 -1.28 7.35 -4.54
N SER A 53 -0.57 8.43 -4.32
CA SER A 53 0.65 8.43 -3.50
C SER A 53 0.42 8.47 -1.98
N ASN A 54 -0.82 8.67 -1.53
CA ASN A 54 -1.19 8.67 -0.11
C ASN A 54 -1.83 7.31 0.22
N ILE A 55 -1.10 6.43 0.91
CA ILE A 55 -1.48 5.03 1.10
C ILE A 55 -1.51 4.69 2.59
N ALA A 56 -2.63 4.14 3.06
CA ALA A 56 -2.75 3.53 4.37
C ALA A 56 -2.57 2.00 4.22
N CYS A 57 -1.45 1.49 4.71
CA CYS A 57 -1.18 0.05 4.78
C CYS A 57 -1.72 -0.49 6.10
N LEU A 58 -2.86 -1.17 6.04
CA LEU A 58 -3.54 -1.69 7.22
C LEU A 58 -2.89 -2.99 7.70
N GLN A 59 -2.71 -3.08 9.03
CA GLN A 59 -2.06 -4.22 9.67
C GLN A 59 -3.05 -4.92 10.60
N PRO A 60 -3.79 -5.95 10.12
CA PRO A 60 -4.61 -6.76 11.02
C PRO A 60 -3.74 -7.43 12.08
N PHE A 61 -4.27 -7.58 13.29
CA PHE A 61 -3.56 -8.24 14.39
C PHE A 61 -3.03 -9.62 13.96
N ALA A 62 -1.75 -9.86 14.23
CA ALA A 62 -1.03 -11.11 13.94
C ALA A 62 -1.04 -11.56 12.44
N CYS A 63 -1.42 -10.69 11.51
CA CYS A 63 -1.37 -11.03 10.09
C CYS A 63 0.08 -10.93 9.58
N LEU A 64 0.73 -12.10 9.44
CA LEU A 64 2.13 -12.18 9.04
C LEU A 64 2.45 -11.49 7.71
N PRO A 65 1.73 -11.75 6.59
CA PRO A 65 2.03 -11.07 5.32
C PRO A 65 1.91 -9.56 5.41
N ASN A 66 0.93 -9.01 6.11
CA ASN A 66 0.78 -7.57 6.30
C ASN A 66 1.98 -6.97 7.06
N HIS A 67 2.54 -7.67 8.04
CA HIS A 67 3.72 -7.21 8.74
C HIS A 67 5.00 -7.35 7.93
N VAL A 68 5.20 -8.45 7.21
CA VAL A 68 6.44 -8.74 6.46
C VAL A 68 6.45 -8.01 5.11
N THR A 69 5.47 -8.27 4.25
CA THR A 69 5.43 -7.75 2.87
C THR A 69 4.62 -6.46 2.71
N GLY A 70 3.87 -6.08 3.72
CA GLY A 70 3.26 -4.76 3.84
C GLY A 70 4.18 -3.80 4.60
N LYS A 71 4.07 -3.75 5.93
CA LYS A 71 4.81 -2.83 6.83
C LYS A 71 6.33 -2.97 6.70
N GLY A 72 6.84 -4.20 6.56
CA GLY A 72 8.28 -4.46 6.43
C GLY A 72 8.92 -3.85 5.19
N MET A 73 8.16 -3.65 4.12
CA MET A 73 8.66 -3.09 2.86
C MET A 73 8.56 -1.56 2.78
N LEU A 74 7.96 -0.89 3.77
CA LEU A 74 7.72 0.57 3.71
C LEU A 74 9.01 1.39 3.58
N LYS A 75 10.12 0.94 4.18
CA LYS A 75 11.40 1.62 4.04
C LYS A 75 11.87 1.59 2.60
N ALA A 76 11.93 0.40 1.99
CA ALA A 76 12.35 0.23 0.60
C ALA A 76 11.43 0.96 -0.38
N LEU A 77 10.12 0.95 -0.14
CA LEU A 77 9.15 1.70 -0.93
C LEU A 77 9.39 3.21 -0.87
N ARG A 78 9.66 3.78 0.31
CA ARG A 78 9.96 5.21 0.47
C ARG A 78 11.29 5.62 -0.15
N GLU A 79 12.30 4.76 -0.08
CA GLU A 79 13.60 4.99 -0.75
C GLU A 79 13.43 5.00 -2.27
N ARG A 80 12.61 4.11 -2.82
CA ARG A 80 12.35 4.00 -4.26
C ARG A 80 11.40 5.09 -4.76
N TYR A 81 10.41 5.47 -3.94
CA TYR A 81 9.37 6.45 -4.25
C TYR A 81 9.30 7.54 -3.17
N PRO A 82 10.25 8.50 -3.15
CA PRO A 82 10.36 9.49 -2.06
C PRO A 82 9.13 10.39 -1.88
N LYS A 83 8.31 10.53 -2.93
CA LYS A 83 7.06 11.31 -2.88
C LYS A 83 5.88 10.52 -2.32
N ALA A 84 6.02 9.21 -2.12
CA ALA A 84 4.95 8.39 -1.59
C ALA A 84 4.79 8.60 -0.08
N ASN A 85 3.59 8.95 0.33
CA ASN A 85 3.19 9.13 1.72
C ASN A 85 2.49 7.85 2.19
N ILE A 86 3.24 6.89 2.70
CA ILE A 86 2.73 5.59 3.12
C ILE A 86 2.79 5.49 4.64
N VAL A 87 1.68 5.13 5.27
CA VAL A 87 1.60 4.90 6.72
C VAL A 87 1.11 3.50 7.02
N ALA A 88 1.76 2.82 7.97
CA ALA A 88 1.22 1.58 8.53
C ALA A 88 0.27 1.91 9.69
N VAL A 89 -0.92 1.32 9.66
CA VAL A 89 -1.93 1.47 10.72
C VAL A 89 -2.24 0.09 11.29
N ASP A 90 -1.86 -0.11 12.55
CA ASP A 90 -2.07 -1.38 13.23
C ASP A 90 -3.52 -1.46 13.77
N TYR A 91 -4.21 -2.56 13.45
CA TYR A 91 -5.55 -2.88 13.91
C TYR A 91 -5.49 -4.09 14.85
N ASP A 92 -5.24 -3.81 16.12
CA ASP A 92 -5.27 -4.78 17.20
C ASP A 92 -6.54 -4.55 18.03
N PRO A 93 -7.32 -5.61 18.37
CA PRO A 93 -8.49 -5.47 19.24
C PRO A 93 -8.23 -4.82 20.59
N GLY A 94 -6.98 -4.89 21.09
CA GLY A 94 -6.53 -4.22 22.30
C GLY A 94 -5.88 -2.85 22.08
N ALA A 95 -5.73 -2.40 20.84
CA ALA A 95 -5.06 -1.14 20.55
C ALA A 95 -5.97 0.07 20.84
N SER A 96 -5.34 1.14 21.30
CA SER A 96 -6.00 2.43 21.48
C SER A 96 -6.32 3.09 20.14
N ASP A 97 -7.56 3.52 19.95
CA ASP A 97 -8.02 4.31 18.81
C ASP A 97 -7.14 5.56 18.58
N THR A 98 -6.58 6.09 19.65
CA THR A 98 -5.68 7.26 19.62
C THR A 98 -4.46 7.03 18.75
N ASN A 99 -3.86 5.83 18.79
CA ASN A 99 -2.67 5.50 17.99
C ASN A 99 -3.03 5.44 16.49
N GLN A 100 -4.13 4.78 16.15
CA GLN A 100 -4.63 4.69 14.78
C GLN A 100 -4.95 6.09 14.23
N LEU A 101 -5.71 6.88 15.00
CA LEU A 101 -6.09 8.24 14.63
C LEU A 101 -4.86 9.15 14.45
N ASN A 102 -3.85 9.06 15.31
CA ASN A 102 -2.64 9.85 15.17
C ASN A 102 -1.86 9.51 13.91
N ARG A 103 -1.76 8.24 13.54
CA ARG A 103 -1.10 7.83 12.30
C ARG A 103 -1.83 8.37 11.06
N ILE A 104 -3.16 8.31 11.04
CA ILE A 104 -3.99 8.88 9.97
C ILE A 104 -3.83 10.40 9.91
N LYS A 105 -3.86 11.10 11.05
CA LYS A 105 -3.66 12.56 11.10
C LYS A 105 -2.29 12.96 10.58
N LEU A 106 -1.22 12.23 10.90
CA LEU A 106 0.12 12.47 10.38
C LEU A 106 0.17 12.28 8.85
N MET A 107 -0.48 11.22 8.34
CA MET A 107 -0.59 11.01 6.90
C MET A 107 -1.32 12.16 6.21
N MET A 108 -2.44 12.61 6.77
CA MET A 108 -3.21 13.74 6.23
C MET A 108 -2.42 15.04 6.25
N ALA A 109 -1.69 15.32 7.33
CA ALA A 109 -0.83 16.50 7.42
C ALA A 109 0.28 16.49 6.35
N ALA A 110 0.90 15.32 6.10
CA ALA A 110 1.88 15.18 5.04
C ALA A 110 1.24 15.31 3.64
N ALA A 111 0.03 14.77 3.45
CA ALA A 111 -0.70 14.89 2.20
C ALA A 111 -1.02 16.36 1.86
N HIS A 112 -1.49 17.15 2.84
CA HIS A 112 -1.74 18.58 2.64
C HIS A 112 -0.48 19.34 2.26
N LYS A 113 0.65 19.08 2.93
CA LYS A 113 1.93 19.72 2.62
C LYS A 113 2.45 19.42 1.21
N ASN A 114 2.07 18.29 0.64
CA ASN A 114 2.48 17.88 -0.71
C ASN A 114 1.56 18.45 -1.81
N LEU A 115 0.47 19.13 -1.45
CA LEU A 115 -0.42 19.84 -2.39
C LEU A 115 0.04 21.28 -2.68
N ASP A 116 0.88 21.84 -1.80
CA ASP A 116 1.50 23.18 -1.93
C ASP A 116 2.84 23.08 -2.70
#